data_5304effef61df09d9a4b751351fcd572
#
_entry.id   5304effef61df09d9a4b751351fcd572
#
_cell.length_a   1.000
_cell.length_b   1.000
_cell.length_c   1.000
_cell.angle_alpha   90.00
_cell.angle_beta   90.00
_cell.angle_gamma   90.00
#
_symmetry.space_group_name_H-M   'P 1'
#
loop_
_entity.id
_entity.type
_entity.pdbx_description
1 polymer ?
#
loop_
_entity_poly.entity_id
_entity_poly.type
_entity_poly.pdbx_seq_one_letter_code
_entity_poly.pdbx_strand_id
1 'polypeptide(L)'
;MTNQLQNSVGAFSSRREMLSRTAAGFGMLGLASVCAGEQPSTNPLTPKSSHFAAKAKHVIFLFMNGGPSHVDTFDPKPELVKQAGKPGPGGNFMPSPFAFKKMGQSGIEVSELYPHVGECIDDICVVRSMYTSTPNHEPGLFMMNSGNQQPIRPSLGSWLTYGLGTENQNLPGFVVLCPGKPVVGPALWSNSFLPGIFQGTHVNNGSIDPAKVIGHLKNTGVTSSSQRRLLDLMQQMNQKHLEQRPQDTQLEARIQSLEIAYRMQSEAQEAFDIGRESETTRKDYGSGEFADGCLIARRMVERGVRMVQVFYGSGQPWDAHGDIMDHRR
;
A
#
# COMPACT_ATOMS: atom_id res chain seq x y z
N MET A 1 -72.82 41.73 8.82
CA MET A 1 -72.71 40.27 9.00
C MET A 1 -71.28 40.00 9.40
N THR A 2 -71.18 39.58 10.53
CA THR A 2 -70.21 39.50 11.57
C THR A 2 -69.01 38.57 11.27
N ASN A 3 -67.80 39.17 11.44
CA ASN A 3 -66.59 38.62 12.11
C ASN A 3 -66.46 37.10 12.32
N GLN A 4 -65.37 36.60 11.79
CA GLN A 4 -64.46 35.70 12.53
C GLN A 4 -63.03 35.82 12.06
N LEU A 5 -62.32 36.81 12.59
CA LEU A 5 -60.86 36.79 12.75
C LEU A 5 -60.64 36.35 14.20
N GLN A 6 -60.27 35.10 14.39
CA GLN A 6 -59.81 34.62 15.70
C GLN A 6 -58.49 33.89 15.56
N ASN A 7 -57.47 34.60 16.02
CA ASN A 7 -56.40 34.12 16.89
C ASN A 7 -55.66 32.82 16.52
N SER A 8 -54.55 32.96 15.84
CA SER A 8 -53.39 32.07 16.04
C SER A 8 -52.43 32.71 17.05
N VAL A 9 -52.80 32.66 18.34
CA VAL A 9 -51.87 32.89 19.44
C VAL A 9 -50.91 31.71 19.45
N GLY A 10 -49.63 31.95 19.29
CA GLY A 10 -48.57 30.96 19.24
C GLY A 10 -48.64 30.01 20.45
N ALA A 11 -48.81 28.75 20.15
CA ALA A 11 -48.66 27.70 21.15
C ALA A 11 -47.20 27.70 21.61
N PHE A 12 -46.95 28.09 22.85
CA PHE A 12 -45.65 27.93 23.50
C PHE A 12 -45.30 26.46 23.51
N SER A 13 -44.32 26.05 22.68
CA SER A 13 -43.84 24.67 22.68
C SER A 13 -43.17 24.37 24.02
N SER A 14 -43.51 23.23 24.61
CA SER A 14 -42.87 22.79 25.85
C SER A 14 -41.34 22.66 25.62
N ARG A 15 -40.54 22.78 26.72
CA ARG A 15 -39.08 22.56 26.64
C ARG A 15 -38.75 21.23 25.99
N ARG A 16 -39.56 20.20 26.25
CA ARG A 16 -39.40 18.86 25.66
C ARG A 16 -39.66 18.88 24.13
N GLU A 17 -40.67 19.62 23.72
CA GLU A 17 -41.02 19.76 22.30
C GLU A 17 -40.00 20.59 21.53
N MET A 18 -39.45 21.63 22.15
CA MET A 18 -38.35 22.42 21.63
C MET A 18 -37.08 21.55 21.48
N LEU A 19 -36.72 20.76 22.51
CA LEU A 19 -35.58 19.87 22.46
C LEU A 19 -35.75 18.76 21.42
N SER A 20 -36.94 18.17 21.28
CA SER A 20 -37.20 17.14 20.27
C SER A 20 -37.13 17.69 18.84
N ARG A 21 -37.64 18.89 18.60
CA ARG A 21 -37.56 19.58 17.28
C ARG A 21 -36.12 20.01 16.96
N THR A 22 -35.38 20.48 17.96
CA THR A 22 -33.95 20.82 17.79
C THR A 22 -33.11 19.57 17.51
N ALA A 23 -33.32 18.50 18.29
CA ALA A 23 -32.62 17.24 18.08
C ALA A 23 -32.94 16.60 16.71
N ALA A 24 -34.20 16.66 16.27
CA ALA A 24 -34.59 16.22 14.93
C ALA A 24 -33.97 17.10 13.84
N GLY A 25 -33.87 18.42 14.05
CA GLY A 25 -33.23 19.34 13.12
C GLY A 25 -31.72 19.09 12.98
N PHE A 26 -31.00 18.90 14.08
CA PHE A 26 -29.59 18.51 14.06
C PHE A 26 -29.37 17.11 13.49
N GLY A 27 -30.24 16.15 13.81
CA GLY A 27 -30.21 14.82 13.21
C GLY A 27 -30.44 14.86 11.70
N MET A 28 -31.37 15.70 11.22
CA MET A 28 -31.62 15.90 9.78
C MET A 28 -30.47 16.62 9.09
N LEU A 29 -29.80 17.57 9.73
CA LEU A 29 -28.58 18.19 9.20
C LEU A 29 -27.42 17.19 9.12
N GLY A 30 -27.27 16.35 10.15
CA GLY A 30 -26.32 15.25 10.14
C GLY A 30 -26.63 14.23 9.03
N LEU A 31 -27.89 13.83 8.91
CA LEU A 31 -28.35 12.95 7.84
C LEU A 31 -28.20 13.60 6.46
N ALA A 32 -28.54 14.87 6.31
CA ALA A 32 -28.36 15.60 5.06
C ALA A 32 -26.87 15.72 4.69
N SER A 33 -25.96 15.90 5.66
CA SER A 33 -24.53 15.90 5.39
C SER A 33 -24.00 14.52 4.99
N VAL A 34 -24.54 13.44 5.57
CA VAL A 34 -24.23 12.06 5.16
C VAL A 34 -24.83 11.74 3.79
N CYS A 35 -26.05 12.24 3.51
CA CYS A 35 -26.69 12.05 2.20
C CYS A 35 -26.17 13.00 1.11
N ALA A 36 -25.64 14.17 1.48
CA ALA A 36 -24.96 15.09 0.58
C ALA A 36 -23.47 14.73 0.37
N GLY A 37 -22.98 13.75 1.12
CA GLY A 37 -21.71 13.08 0.82
C GLY A 37 -21.73 12.64 -0.64
N GLU A 38 -20.64 12.93 -1.34
CA GLU A 38 -20.41 12.71 -2.77
C GLU A 38 -21.20 11.51 -3.30
N GLN A 39 -21.96 11.72 -4.38
CA GLN A 39 -22.57 10.61 -5.14
C GLN A 39 -21.46 9.56 -5.29
N PRO A 40 -21.63 8.32 -4.80
CA PRO A 40 -20.56 7.34 -4.87
C PRO A 40 -20.17 7.21 -6.33
N SER A 41 -18.95 7.61 -6.64
CA SER A 41 -18.35 7.37 -7.95
C SER A 41 -18.58 5.90 -8.28
N THR A 42 -19.10 5.61 -9.47
CA THR A 42 -19.28 4.23 -9.94
C THR A 42 -17.97 3.43 -9.94
N ASN A 43 -16.83 4.12 -9.86
CA ASN A 43 -15.51 3.51 -9.71
C ASN A 43 -14.92 3.82 -8.32
N PRO A 44 -14.81 2.85 -7.40
CA PRO A 44 -14.29 3.04 -6.04
C PRO A 44 -12.80 3.43 -6.01
N LEU A 45 -12.07 3.26 -7.12
CA LEU A 45 -10.66 3.67 -7.26
C LEU A 45 -10.50 5.12 -7.72
N THR A 46 -11.57 5.85 -8.01
CA THR A 46 -11.48 7.27 -8.35
C THR A 46 -10.75 8.03 -7.24
N PRO A 47 -9.86 9.01 -7.58
CA PRO A 47 -9.18 9.83 -6.59
C PRO A 47 -10.18 10.50 -5.65
N LYS A 48 -9.90 10.44 -4.36
CA LYS A 48 -10.71 11.02 -3.28
C LYS A 48 -9.95 12.16 -2.62
N SER A 49 -10.69 13.17 -2.19
CA SER A 49 -10.11 14.29 -1.43
C SER A 49 -9.56 13.79 -0.10
N SER A 50 -8.34 14.18 0.24
CA SER A 50 -7.75 13.90 1.54
C SER A 50 -8.37 14.82 2.61
N HIS A 51 -8.48 14.33 3.85
CA HIS A 51 -8.97 15.13 4.99
C HIS A 51 -7.99 16.24 5.39
N PHE A 52 -6.73 16.11 5.02
CA PHE A 52 -5.65 17.07 5.27
C PHE A 52 -4.92 17.36 3.98
N ALA A 53 -4.26 18.51 3.90
CA ALA A 53 -3.44 18.87 2.74
C ALA A 53 -2.33 17.81 2.54
N ALA A 54 -2.40 17.11 1.41
CA ALA A 54 -1.45 16.06 1.10
C ALA A 54 -0.09 16.67 0.71
N LYS A 55 0.99 16.17 1.33
CA LYS A 55 2.38 16.50 0.96
C LYS A 55 2.97 15.50 -0.04
N ALA A 56 2.45 14.28 -0.06
CA ALA A 56 2.86 13.21 -0.98
C ALA A 56 1.64 12.67 -1.72
N LYS A 57 1.80 12.32 -2.98
CA LYS A 57 0.75 11.75 -3.84
C LYS A 57 0.86 10.22 -3.93
N HIS A 58 2.07 9.70 -3.93
CA HIS A 58 2.38 8.29 -4.13
C HIS A 58 3.26 7.77 -3.02
N VAL A 59 3.22 6.46 -2.80
CA VAL A 59 4.05 5.79 -1.80
C VAL A 59 4.79 4.63 -2.46
N ILE A 60 6.10 4.59 -2.28
CA ILE A 60 6.91 3.40 -2.55
C ILE A 60 7.37 2.86 -1.20
N PHE A 61 7.00 1.62 -0.90
CA PHE A 61 7.37 0.95 0.34
C PHE A 61 8.46 -0.10 0.04
N LEU A 62 9.72 0.25 0.28
CA LEU A 62 10.85 -0.66 0.16
C LEU A 62 10.90 -1.53 1.42
N PHE A 63 10.57 -2.80 1.28
CA PHE A 63 10.41 -3.71 2.40
C PHE A 63 11.52 -4.78 2.42
N MET A 64 12.39 -4.68 3.41
CA MET A 64 13.48 -5.63 3.64
C MET A 64 12.98 -6.80 4.50
N ASN A 65 12.44 -7.82 3.84
CA ASN A 65 11.92 -9.01 4.50
C ASN A 65 13.06 -9.89 5.06
N GLY A 66 12.85 -10.41 6.27
CA GLY A 66 13.84 -11.19 7.03
C GLY A 66 14.39 -10.47 8.26
N GLY A 67 14.05 -9.17 8.45
CA GLY A 67 14.36 -8.44 9.67
C GLY A 67 15.82 -8.02 9.77
N PRO A 68 16.26 -7.03 8.97
CA PRO A 68 17.61 -6.48 9.10
C PRO A 68 17.85 -5.97 10.52
N SER A 69 19.06 -6.22 11.04
CA SER A 69 19.44 -5.80 12.39
C SER A 69 19.50 -4.28 12.48
N HIS A 70 18.67 -3.67 13.33
CA HIS A 70 18.65 -2.22 13.51
C HIS A 70 19.96 -1.67 14.07
N VAL A 71 20.64 -2.45 14.94
CA VAL A 71 21.93 -2.07 15.58
C VAL A 71 23.09 -2.08 14.58
N ASP A 72 22.91 -2.73 13.46
CA ASP A 72 23.90 -2.85 12.38
C ASP A 72 23.61 -1.91 11.20
N THR A 73 22.52 -1.15 11.26
CA THR A 73 22.06 -0.29 10.15
C THR A 73 22.01 1.20 10.51
N PHE A 74 21.04 1.65 11.31
CA PHE A 74 20.82 3.07 11.62
C PHE A 74 20.78 3.41 13.11
N ASP A 75 20.98 2.43 14.00
CA ASP A 75 20.86 2.60 15.43
C ASP A 75 22.03 2.00 16.20
N PRO A 76 23.26 2.52 16.03
CA PRO A 76 24.44 2.01 16.73
C PRO A 76 24.27 2.11 18.23
N LYS A 77 24.74 1.10 18.95
CA LYS A 77 24.67 1.02 20.41
C LYS A 77 26.06 1.11 21.02
N PRO A 78 26.52 2.29 21.45
CA PRO A 78 27.87 2.47 22.04
C PRO A 78 28.13 1.58 23.24
N GLU A 79 27.09 1.24 24.01
CA GLU A 79 27.20 0.36 25.16
C GLU A 79 27.57 -1.08 24.78
N LEU A 80 27.14 -1.56 23.61
CA LEU A 80 27.56 -2.89 23.14
C LEU A 80 29.07 -2.95 22.89
N VAL A 81 29.67 -1.85 22.45
CA VAL A 81 31.14 -1.76 22.26
C VAL A 81 31.84 -1.83 23.61
N LYS A 82 31.36 -1.09 24.64
CA LYS A 82 31.92 -1.09 25.99
C LYS A 82 31.76 -2.44 26.70
N GLN A 83 30.71 -3.18 26.38
CA GLN A 83 30.40 -4.47 27.00
C GLN A 83 30.86 -5.66 26.16
N ALA A 84 31.53 -5.43 25.04
CA ALA A 84 31.94 -6.48 24.09
C ALA A 84 32.65 -7.65 24.82
N GLY A 85 32.18 -8.87 24.50
CA GLY A 85 32.72 -10.11 25.08
C GLY A 85 32.30 -10.43 26.51
N LYS A 86 31.63 -9.51 27.24
CA LYS A 86 31.12 -9.81 28.59
C LYS A 86 29.84 -10.66 28.52
N PRO A 87 29.60 -11.52 29.52
CA PRO A 87 28.39 -12.32 29.58
C PRO A 87 27.13 -11.49 29.65
N GLY A 88 26.12 -11.88 28.86
CA GLY A 88 24.77 -11.32 28.83
C GLY A 88 23.70 -12.40 28.91
N PRO A 89 22.39 -12.05 28.87
CA PRO A 89 21.29 -12.99 29.06
C PRO A 89 21.20 -14.12 28.04
N GLY A 90 21.74 -13.94 26.84
CA GLY A 90 21.65 -14.92 25.73
C GLY A 90 23.01 -15.31 25.15
N GLY A 91 24.11 -14.95 25.82
CA GLY A 91 25.48 -15.14 25.36
C GLY A 91 26.31 -13.90 25.61
N ASN A 92 27.48 -13.78 25.01
CA ASN A 92 28.32 -12.60 25.18
C ASN A 92 27.79 -11.43 24.35
N PHE A 93 27.89 -10.21 24.91
CA PHE A 93 27.54 -9.00 24.14
C PHE A 93 28.45 -8.86 22.92
N MET A 94 27.84 -8.65 21.76
CA MET A 94 28.51 -8.48 20.49
C MET A 94 28.22 -7.07 19.94
N PRO A 95 29.25 -6.25 19.72
CA PRO A 95 29.07 -4.98 19.01
C PRO A 95 28.83 -5.21 17.52
N SER A 96 28.29 -4.21 16.83
CA SER A 96 28.22 -4.27 15.36
C SER A 96 29.59 -4.47 14.75
N PRO A 97 29.76 -5.40 13.82
CA PRO A 97 30.99 -5.57 13.07
C PRO A 97 31.19 -4.51 11.98
N PHE A 98 30.16 -3.69 11.70
CA PHE A 98 30.17 -2.68 10.67
C PHE A 98 30.56 -1.31 11.21
N ALA A 99 31.27 -0.53 10.38
CA ALA A 99 31.62 0.84 10.73
C ALA A 99 30.44 1.79 10.54
N PHE A 100 30.34 2.78 11.41
CA PHE A 100 29.35 3.84 11.34
C PHE A 100 30.02 5.18 11.05
N LYS A 101 29.37 6.00 10.24
CA LYS A 101 29.80 7.38 9.97
C LYS A 101 28.64 8.33 10.16
N LYS A 102 28.94 9.51 10.71
CA LYS A 102 28.00 10.63 10.70
C LYS A 102 27.91 11.17 9.29
N MET A 103 26.70 11.18 8.73
CA MET A 103 26.43 11.57 7.36
C MET A 103 25.54 12.80 7.32
N GLY A 104 25.62 13.56 6.21
CA GLY A 104 24.83 14.76 5.98
C GLY A 104 25.11 15.89 6.98
N GLN A 105 24.29 16.93 6.92
CA GLN A 105 24.31 18.06 7.87
C GLN A 105 23.63 17.67 9.20
N SER A 106 22.68 16.74 9.16
CA SER A 106 21.97 16.20 10.33
C SER A 106 22.92 15.41 11.26
N GLY A 107 24.03 14.90 10.75
CA GLY A 107 24.99 14.12 11.51
C GLY A 107 24.43 12.77 12.00
N ILE A 108 23.42 12.23 11.33
CA ILE A 108 22.87 10.91 11.64
C ILE A 108 23.91 9.85 11.33
N GLU A 109 24.10 8.91 12.28
CA GLU A 109 25.01 7.79 12.11
C GLU A 109 24.39 6.73 11.19
N VAL A 110 25.08 6.40 10.10
CA VAL A 110 24.68 5.42 9.11
C VAL A 110 25.77 4.36 9.00
N SER A 111 25.37 3.10 8.94
CA SER A 111 26.27 1.97 8.73
C SER A 111 26.88 2.00 7.34
N GLU A 112 28.11 1.47 7.22
CA GLU A 112 28.78 1.26 5.93
C GLU A 112 28.02 0.34 4.96
N LEU A 113 26.98 -0.36 5.44
CA LEU A 113 26.08 -1.16 4.61
C LEU A 113 25.20 -0.30 3.67
N TYR A 114 25.02 0.98 4.01
CA TYR A 114 24.12 1.88 3.28
C TYR A 114 24.85 3.17 2.81
N PRO A 115 25.91 3.07 2.00
CA PRO A 115 26.69 4.24 1.62
C PRO A 115 25.86 5.25 0.84
N HIS A 116 25.05 4.80 -0.12
CA HIS A 116 24.23 5.68 -0.96
C HIS A 116 23.01 6.24 -0.22
N VAL A 117 22.41 5.47 0.69
CA VAL A 117 21.34 5.98 1.57
C VAL A 117 21.87 7.07 2.49
N GLY A 118 23.14 6.91 2.95
CA GLY A 118 23.81 7.91 3.77
C GLY A 118 24.00 9.25 3.06
N GLU A 119 24.18 9.26 1.73
CA GLU A 119 24.28 10.48 0.93
C GLU A 119 22.96 11.29 0.92
N CYS A 120 21.80 10.62 1.13
CA CYS A 120 20.47 11.22 1.16
C CYS A 120 19.92 11.38 2.60
N ILE A 121 20.75 11.23 3.63
CA ILE A 121 20.27 11.10 5.03
C ILE A 121 19.55 12.33 5.55
N ASP A 122 19.86 13.52 5.03
CA ASP A 122 19.22 14.77 5.42
C ASP A 122 17.76 14.86 4.96
N ASP A 123 17.37 14.08 3.95
CA ASP A 123 16.00 13.97 3.45
C ASP A 123 15.23 12.80 4.12
N ILE A 124 15.88 12.05 5.03
CA ILE A 124 15.34 10.82 5.63
C ILE A 124 15.00 11.05 7.11
N CYS A 125 13.81 10.61 7.51
CA CYS A 125 13.43 10.53 8.92
C CYS A 125 13.75 9.13 9.46
N VAL A 126 14.77 9.01 10.32
CA VAL A 126 15.15 7.75 10.98
C VAL A 126 14.36 7.58 12.27
N VAL A 127 13.48 6.57 12.33
CA VAL A 127 12.65 6.28 13.51
C VAL A 127 13.26 5.11 14.27
N ARG A 128 14.04 5.42 15.32
CA ARG A 128 14.76 4.42 16.17
C ARG A 128 13.90 3.82 17.28
N SER A 129 12.71 4.36 17.51
CA SER A 129 11.81 3.95 18.61
C SER A 129 10.75 2.91 18.20
N MET A 130 10.86 2.36 17.01
CA MET A 130 9.93 1.29 16.55
C MET A 130 10.19 0.02 17.34
N TYR A 131 9.11 -0.65 17.74
CA TYR A 131 9.17 -1.94 18.44
C TYR A 131 7.99 -2.81 18.04
N THR A 132 8.11 -4.10 18.25
CA THR A 132 7.02 -5.07 18.14
C THR A 132 6.97 -5.96 19.37
N SER A 133 5.77 -6.45 19.70
CA SER A 133 5.58 -7.39 20.83
C SER A 133 5.84 -8.85 20.44
N THR A 134 6.25 -9.12 19.21
CA THR A 134 6.54 -10.47 18.72
C THR A 134 7.99 -10.57 18.21
N PRO A 135 8.74 -11.62 18.60
CA PRO A 135 10.06 -11.88 18.05
C PRO A 135 10.01 -12.72 16.74
N ASN A 136 8.85 -13.25 16.37
CA ASN A 136 8.72 -14.17 15.24
C ASN A 136 8.45 -13.44 13.93
N HIS A 137 8.99 -13.97 12.82
CA HIS A 137 8.89 -13.37 11.49
C HIS A 137 7.45 -13.23 11.00
N GLU A 138 6.64 -14.31 11.01
CA GLU A 138 5.28 -14.26 10.47
C GLU A 138 4.40 -13.17 11.12
N PRO A 139 4.20 -13.15 12.45
CA PRO A 139 3.43 -12.09 13.07
C PRO A 139 4.11 -10.72 12.97
N GLY A 140 5.46 -10.65 12.91
CA GLY A 140 6.20 -9.42 12.65
C GLY A 140 5.95 -8.86 11.26
N LEU A 141 5.93 -9.70 10.23
CA LEU A 141 5.57 -9.34 8.86
C LEU A 141 4.14 -8.78 8.79
N PHE A 142 3.18 -9.44 9.45
CA PHE A 142 1.80 -8.92 9.52
C PHE A 142 1.73 -7.58 10.24
N MET A 143 2.41 -7.46 11.39
CA MET A 143 2.46 -6.21 12.15
C MET A 143 2.96 -5.05 11.30
N MET A 144 4.04 -5.26 10.53
CA MET A 144 4.63 -4.22 9.69
C MET A 144 3.74 -3.85 8.49
N ASN A 145 3.02 -4.81 7.92
CA ASN A 145 2.20 -4.60 6.73
C ASN A 145 0.75 -4.17 7.02
N SER A 146 0.18 -4.57 8.18
CA SER A 146 -1.25 -4.34 8.49
C SER A 146 -1.51 -3.76 9.88
N GLY A 147 -0.47 -3.59 10.71
CA GLY A 147 -0.61 -3.13 12.10
C GLY A 147 -1.25 -4.15 13.04
N ASN A 148 -1.25 -5.44 12.67
CA ASN A 148 -1.76 -6.53 13.50
C ASN A 148 -0.89 -7.77 13.31
N GLN A 149 -0.74 -8.61 14.35
CA GLN A 149 0.04 -9.84 14.28
C GLN A 149 -0.66 -10.99 13.51
N GLN A 150 -1.92 -10.81 13.16
CA GLN A 150 -2.73 -11.77 12.40
C GLN A 150 -3.28 -11.10 11.13
N PRO A 151 -3.57 -11.87 10.07
CA PRO A 151 -4.03 -11.35 8.77
C PRO A 151 -5.53 -10.95 8.78
N ILE A 152 -5.97 -10.27 9.82
CA ILE A 152 -7.39 -9.86 10.01
C ILE A 152 -7.66 -8.41 9.61
N ARG A 153 -6.61 -7.66 9.25
CA ARG A 153 -6.72 -6.26 8.83
C ARG A 153 -6.20 -6.07 7.41
N PRO A 154 -6.75 -5.10 6.67
CA PRO A 154 -6.21 -4.72 5.39
C PRO A 154 -4.76 -4.23 5.52
N SER A 155 -3.97 -4.50 4.50
CA SER A 155 -2.62 -4.00 4.38
C SER A 155 -2.57 -2.48 4.20
N LEU A 156 -1.41 -1.87 4.44
CA LEU A 156 -1.19 -0.44 4.25
C LEU A 156 -1.62 0.02 2.84
N GLY A 157 -1.24 -0.73 1.80
CA GLY A 157 -1.59 -0.38 0.42
C GLY A 157 -3.09 -0.47 0.15
N SER A 158 -3.76 -1.47 0.73
CA SER A 158 -5.23 -1.60 0.64
C SER A 158 -5.93 -0.41 1.31
N TRP A 159 -5.46 0.03 2.47
CA TRP A 159 -6.00 1.21 3.16
C TRP A 159 -5.77 2.50 2.38
N LEU A 160 -4.58 2.69 1.82
CA LEU A 160 -4.25 3.90 1.04
C LEU A 160 -5.13 3.99 -0.21
N THR A 161 -5.30 2.88 -0.94
CA THR A 161 -6.15 2.86 -2.13
C THR A 161 -7.63 2.98 -1.80
N TYR A 162 -8.10 2.39 -0.69
CA TYR A 162 -9.46 2.56 -0.20
C TYR A 162 -9.76 4.01 0.18
N GLY A 163 -8.86 4.63 0.94
CA GLY A 163 -9.06 5.99 1.46
C GLY A 163 -8.86 7.09 0.42
N LEU A 164 -7.93 6.93 -0.51
CA LEU A 164 -7.49 8.00 -1.41
C LEU A 164 -7.71 7.69 -2.90
N GLY A 165 -8.07 6.46 -3.25
CA GLY A 165 -8.14 6.05 -4.65
C GLY A 165 -6.77 6.06 -5.34
N THR A 166 -6.78 6.05 -6.68
CA THR A 166 -5.58 6.12 -7.52
C THR A 166 -5.80 7.08 -8.69
N GLU A 167 -4.75 7.76 -9.12
CA GLU A 167 -4.82 8.68 -10.26
C GLU A 167 -4.90 7.91 -11.58
N ASN A 168 -4.24 6.76 -11.67
CA ASN A 168 -4.32 5.88 -12.84
C ASN A 168 -5.52 4.93 -12.72
N GLN A 169 -6.32 4.88 -13.78
CA GLN A 169 -7.52 4.01 -13.84
C GLN A 169 -7.29 2.75 -14.71
N ASN A 170 -6.11 2.57 -15.28
CA ASN A 170 -5.74 1.45 -16.15
C ASN A 170 -4.73 0.50 -15.50
N LEU A 171 -4.14 0.93 -14.37
CA LEU A 171 -3.25 0.10 -13.55
C LEU A 171 -3.88 -0.10 -12.16
N PRO A 172 -3.52 -1.18 -11.43
CA PRO A 172 -3.95 -1.35 -10.06
C PRO A 172 -3.49 -0.18 -9.20
N GLY A 173 -4.32 0.23 -8.24
CA GLY A 173 -3.95 1.28 -7.29
C GLY A 173 -2.86 0.84 -6.32
N PHE A 174 -2.74 -0.47 -6.08
CA PHE A 174 -1.72 -1.08 -5.21
C PHE A 174 -1.02 -2.24 -5.93
N VAL A 175 0.28 -2.09 -6.15
CA VAL A 175 1.15 -3.09 -6.80
C VAL A 175 2.18 -3.59 -5.81
N VAL A 176 2.45 -4.89 -5.83
CA VAL A 176 3.44 -5.57 -4.99
C VAL A 176 4.45 -6.25 -5.89
N LEU A 177 5.69 -5.79 -5.85
CA LEU A 177 6.82 -6.34 -6.56
C LEU A 177 7.58 -7.27 -5.61
N CYS A 178 7.65 -8.55 -5.95
CA CYS A 178 8.40 -9.54 -5.17
C CYS A 178 8.90 -10.64 -6.11
N PRO A 179 10.19 -10.87 -6.20
CA PRO A 179 10.73 -12.02 -6.92
C PRO A 179 10.31 -13.30 -6.18
N GLY A 180 9.53 -14.14 -6.84
CA GLY A 180 8.92 -15.30 -6.17
C GLY A 180 7.83 -14.90 -5.16
N LYS A 181 7.95 -15.39 -3.93
CA LYS A 181 7.02 -15.07 -2.83
C LYS A 181 7.76 -14.94 -1.50
N PRO A 182 7.41 -13.97 -0.67
CA PRO A 182 7.90 -13.92 0.71
C PRO A 182 7.25 -15.03 1.55
N VAL A 183 7.79 -15.27 2.73
CA VAL A 183 7.11 -16.08 3.75
C VAL A 183 5.74 -15.46 4.02
N VAL A 184 4.72 -16.29 4.28
CA VAL A 184 3.31 -15.92 4.43
C VAL A 184 2.60 -15.52 3.11
N GLY A 185 3.31 -15.02 2.11
CA GLY A 185 2.77 -14.77 0.78
C GLY A 185 1.66 -13.71 0.72
N PRO A 186 0.56 -13.98 -0.03
CA PRO A 186 -0.46 -12.99 -0.36
C PRO A 186 -1.19 -12.34 0.81
N ALA A 187 -1.15 -12.94 1.99
CA ALA A 187 -1.77 -12.39 3.19
C ALA A 187 -1.15 -11.04 3.61
N LEU A 188 0.13 -10.78 3.22
CA LEU A 188 0.83 -9.53 3.53
C LEU A 188 0.29 -8.30 2.78
N TRP A 189 -0.36 -8.50 1.64
CA TRP A 189 -0.99 -7.42 0.85
C TRP A 189 -2.48 -7.62 0.66
N SER A 190 -3.09 -8.29 1.64
CA SER A 190 -4.51 -8.60 1.63
C SER A 190 -5.37 -7.35 1.82
N ASN A 191 -6.51 -7.32 1.11
CA ASN A 191 -7.59 -6.38 1.36
C ASN A 191 -8.43 -6.74 2.59
N SER A 192 -8.28 -7.96 3.14
CA SER A 192 -9.05 -8.48 4.27
C SER A 192 -10.57 -8.25 4.09
N PHE A 193 -11.20 -7.43 4.92
CA PHE A 193 -12.64 -7.12 4.85
C PHE A 193 -13.01 -6.01 3.85
N LEU A 194 -12.03 -5.35 3.24
CA LEU A 194 -12.30 -4.38 2.19
C LEU A 194 -12.67 -5.07 0.86
N PRO A 195 -13.40 -4.41 -0.05
CA PRO A 195 -13.68 -4.96 -1.38
C PRO A 195 -12.41 -5.42 -2.12
N GLY A 196 -12.55 -6.48 -2.91
CA GLY A 196 -11.41 -7.14 -3.59
C GLY A 196 -10.61 -6.24 -4.54
N ILE A 197 -11.19 -5.14 -5.01
CA ILE A 197 -10.51 -4.17 -5.88
C ILE A 197 -9.33 -3.47 -5.19
N PHE A 198 -9.31 -3.45 -3.86
CA PHE A 198 -8.22 -2.88 -3.05
C PHE A 198 -7.13 -3.89 -2.70
N GLN A 199 -7.28 -5.15 -3.15
CA GLN A 199 -6.26 -6.19 -3.00
C GLN A 199 -4.98 -5.78 -3.73
N GLY A 200 -3.82 -5.97 -3.10
CA GLY A 200 -2.53 -5.77 -3.76
C GLY A 200 -2.34 -6.74 -4.93
N THR A 201 -1.95 -6.21 -6.07
CA THR A 201 -1.64 -7.00 -7.26
C THR A 201 -0.18 -7.42 -7.22
N HIS A 202 0.07 -8.71 -7.02
CA HIS A 202 1.41 -9.26 -7.01
C HIS A 202 1.97 -9.40 -8.43
N VAL A 203 3.18 -8.92 -8.58
CA VAL A 203 3.99 -9.00 -9.80
C VAL A 203 5.30 -9.68 -9.45
N ASN A 204 5.57 -10.82 -10.06
CA ASN A 204 6.84 -11.51 -9.89
C ASN A 204 7.90 -10.84 -10.78
N ASN A 205 8.72 -9.97 -10.18
CA ASN A 205 9.80 -9.27 -10.87
C ASN A 205 11.13 -10.06 -10.93
N GLY A 206 11.14 -11.33 -10.58
CA GLY A 206 12.30 -12.23 -10.81
C GLY A 206 12.58 -12.52 -12.29
N SER A 207 11.78 -11.97 -13.20
CA SER A 207 12.04 -11.96 -14.64
C SER A 207 11.60 -10.60 -15.19
N ILE A 208 12.53 -9.92 -15.87
CA ILE A 208 12.30 -8.58 -16.47
C ILE A 208 11.53 -8.66 -17.79
N ASP A 209 11.24 -9.85 -18.29
CA ASP A 209 10.44 -10.02 -19.51
C ASP A 209 9.01 -9.52 -19.28
N PRO A 210 8.59 -8.36 -19.87
CA PRO A 210 7.26 -7.81 -19.63
C PRO A 210 6.11 -8.79 -19.92
N ALA A 211 6.35 -9.79 -20.76
CA ALA A 211 5.39 -10.83 -21.08
C ALA A 211 5.24 -11.88 -19.97
N LYS A 212 6.25 -12.02 -19.09
CA LYS A 212 6.31 -13.00 -17.99
C LYS A 212 6.07 -12.36 -16.63
N VAL A 213 6.38 -11.06 -16.48
CA VAL A 213 6.30 -10.31 -15.22
C VAL A 213 4.88 -10.34 -14.64
N ILE A 214 3.87 -10.23 -15.50
CA ILE A 214 2.48 -10.43 -15.09
C ILE A 214 1.97 -11.71 -15.75
N GLY A 215 1.76 -12.74 -14.96
CA GLY A 215 1.18 -13.98 -15.43
C GLY A 215 -0.20 -13.74 -16.07
N HIS A 216 -0.45 -14.36 -17.21
CA HIS A 216 -1.74 -14.31 -17.90
C HIS A 216 -2.16 -12.93 -18.45
N LEU A 217 -1.24 -11.99 -18.64
CA LEU A 217 -1.51 -10.68 -19.27
C LEU A 217 -2.10 -10.81 -20.67
N LYS A 218 -1.67 -11.81 -21.45
CA LYS A 218 -2.22 -12.11 -22.78
C LYS A 218 -2.97 -13.42 -22.78
N ASN A 219 -4.22 -13.37 -23.19
CA ASN A 219 -4.96 -14.58 -23.51
C ASN A 219 -4.57 -15.04 -24.92
N THR A 220 -3.73 -16.07 -25.01
CA THR A 220 -3.26 -16.63 -26.29
C THR A 220 -4.34 -17.41 -27.03
N GLY A 221 -5.46 -17.74 -26.37
CA GLY A 221 -6.56 -18.52 -26.95
C GLY A 221 -7.63 -17.71 -27.68
N VAL A 222 -7.65 -16.38 -27.54
CA VAL A 222 -8.65 -15.51 -28.18
C VAL A 222 -8.03 -14.22 -28.69
N THR A 223 -8.60 -13.67 -29.75
CA THR A 223 -8.17 -12.35 -30.27
C THR A 223 -8.60 -11.24 -29.30
N SER A 224 -7.89 -10.12 -29.28
CA SER A 224 -8.22 -8.96 -28.44
C SER A 224 -9.66 -8.46 -28.67
N SER A 225 -10.13 -8.49 -29.93
CA SER A 225 -11.52 -8.12 -30.28
C SER A 225 -12.55 -9.10 -29.74
N SER A 226 -12.24 -10.40 -29.73
CA SER A 226 -13.11 -11.42 -29.16
C SER A 226 -13.12 -11.36 -27.63
N GLN A 227 -11.96 -11.10 -27.03
CA GLN A 227 -11.84 -10.90 -25.59
C GLN A 227 -12.65 -9.66 -25.14
N ARG A 228 -12.56 -8.53 -25.87
CA ARG A 228 -13.36 -7.34 -25.56
C ARG A 228 -14.86 -7.63 -25.62
N ARG A 229 -15.33 -8.29 -26.67
CA ARG A 229 -16.76 -8.67 -26.81
C ARG A 229 -17.23 -9.58 -25.69
N LEU A 230 -16.37 -10.52 -25.24
CA LEU A 230 -16.70 -11.39 -24.10
C LEU A 230 -16.83 -10.59 -22.80
N LEU A 231 -15.91 -9.65 -22.56
CA LEU A 231 -15.95 -8.77 -21.38
C LEU A 231 -17.20 -7.87 -21.41
N ASP A 232 -17.53 -7.29 -22.57
CA ASP A 232 -18.74 -6.47 -22.74
C ASP A 232 -20.01 -7.28 -22.46
N LEU A 233 -20.08 -8.53 -22.93
CA LEU A 233 -21.18 -9.43 -22.62
C LEU A 233 -21.27 -9.76 -21.13
N MET A 234 -20.13 -10.11 -20.51
CA MET A 234 -20.08 -10.37 -19.07
C MET A 234 -20.50 -9.14 -18.26
N GLN A 235 -20.07 -7.95 -18.68
CA GLN A 235 -20.44 -6.69 -18.03
C GLN A 235 -21.95 -6.42 -18.13
N GLN A 236 -22.57 -6.67 -19.30
CA GLN A 236 -24.03 -6.55 -19.48
C GLN A 236 -24.79 -7.56 -18.59
N MET A 237 -24.31 -8.81 -18.51
CA MET A 237 -24.92 -9.82 -17.62
C MET A 237 -24.79 -9.46 -16.15
N ASN A 238 -23.62 -8.98 -15.76
CA ASN A 238 -23.33 -8.54 -14.40
C ASN A 238 -24.16 -7.31 -14.02
N GLN A 239 -24.34 -6.36 -14.97
CA GLN A 239 -25.18 -5.18 -14.75
C GLN A 239 -26.65 -5.58 -14.49
N LYS A 240 -27.20 -6.50 -15.28
CA LYS A 240 -28.55 -7.04 -15.04
C LYS A 240 -28.65 -7.75 -13.69
N HIS A 241 -27.60 -8.44 -13.28
CA HIS A 241 -27.57 -9.11 -11.98
C HIS A 241 -27.49 -8.08 -10.82
N LEU A 242 -26.71 -7.01 -10.99
CA LEU A 242 -26.59 -5.91 -10.04
C LEU A 242 -27.93 -5.15 -9.88
N GLU A 243 -28.69 -4.95 -10.97
CA GLU A 243 -30.03 -4.34 -10.92
C GLU A 243 -30.97 -5.15 -10.03
N GLN A 244 -30.84 -6.47 -9.99
CA GLN A 244 -31.60 -7.36 -9.12
C GLN A 244 -31.05 -7.40 -7.67
N ARG A 245 -29.79 -6.99 -7.47
CA ARG A 245 -29.06 -7.02 -6.18
C ARG A 245 -28.25 -5.74 -5.97
N PRO A 246 -28.88 -4.58 -5.85
CA PRO A 246 -28.21 -3.27 -5.86
C PRO A 246 -27.24 -3.03 -4.68
N GLN A 247 -27.23 -3.92 -3.68
CA GLN A 247 -26.33 -3.81 -2.52
C GLN A 247 -25.17 -4.84 -2.55
N ASP A 248 -24.99 -5.57 -3.65
CA ASP A 248 -23.89 -6.53 -3.78
C ASP A 248 -22.59 -5.82 -4.21
N THR A 249 -21.93 -5.20 -3.24
CA THR A 249 -20.66 -4.50 -3.44
C THR A 249 -19.52 -5.42 -3.87
N GLN A 250 -19.61 -6.73 -3.58
CA GLN A 250 -18.61 -7.71 -4.02
C GLN A 250 -18.71 -8.00 -5.51
N LEU A 251 -19.94 -8.05 -6.05
CA LEU A 251 -20.17 -8.24 -7.48
C LEU A 251 -19.62 -7.06 -8.28
N GLU A 252 -19.88 -5.83 -7.82
CA GLU A 252 -19.36 -4.63 -8.47
C GLU A 252 -17.81 -4.59 -8.45
N ALA A 253 -17.20 -4.88 -7.29
CA ALA A 253 -15.74 -4.96 -7.17
C ALA A 253 -15.13 -6.02 -8.11
N ARG A 254 -15.82 -7.15 -8.33
CA ARG A 254 -15.39 -8.21 -9.26
C ARG A 254 -15.44 -7.75 -10.71
N ILE A 255 -16.50 -7.06 -11.12
CA ILE A 255 -16.65 -6.48 -12.46
C ILE A 255 -15.48 -5.52 -12.74
N GLN A 256 -15.20 -4.63 -11.79
CA GLN A 256 -14.15 -3.64 -11.94
C GLN A 256 -12.75 -4.26 -11.96
N SER A 257 -12.51 -5.31 -11.17
CA SER A 257 -11.25 -6.07 -11.21
C SER A 257 -10.98 -6.68 -12.58
N LEU A 258 -11.99 -7.22 -13.24
CA LEU A 258 -11.86 -7.78 -14.60
C LEU A 258 -11.57 -6.69 -15.64
N GLU A 259 -12.20 -5.53 -15.53
CA GLU A 259 -11.96 -4.41 -16.44
C GLU A 259 -10.53 -3.85 -16.26
N ILE A 260 -10.05 -3.69 -15.04
CA ILE A 260 -8.67 -3.29 -14.76
C ILE A 260 -7.68 -4.31 -15.31
N ALA A 261 -7.93 -5.61 -15.10
CA ALA A 261 -7.07 -6.65 -15.63
C ALA A 261 -6.99 -6.61 -17.18
N TYR A 262 -8.07 -6.25 -17.84
CA TYR A 262 -8.05 -6.06 -19.30
C TYR A 262 -7.26 -4.80 -19.72
N ARG A 263 -7.48 -3.67 -19.06
CA ARG A 263 -6.77 -2.41 -19.35
C ARG A 263 -5.27 -2.53 -19.09
N MET A 264 -4.89 -3.29 -18.08
CA MET A 264 -3.49 -3.61 -17.77
C MET A 264 -2.75 -4.26 -18.95
N GLN A 265 -3.44 -4.97 -19.85
CA GLN A 265 -2.78 -5.68 -20.96
C GLN A 265 -1.96 -4.77 -21.87
N SER A 266 -2.32 -3.49 -21.98
CA SER A 266 -1.58 -2.50 -22.78
C SER A 266 -0.62 -1.65 -21.94
N GLU A 267 -1.11 -1.03 -20.87
CA GLU A 267 -0.30 -0.08 -20.08
C GLU A 267 0.77 -0.76 -19.21
N ALA A 268 0.47 -1.95 -18.68
CA ALA A 268 1.42 -2.65 -17.86
C ALA A 268 2.68 -3.05 -18.64
N GLN A 269 2.55 -3.47 -19.89
CA GLN A 269 3.71 -3.81 -20.71
C GLN A 269 4.70 -2.65 -20.81
N GLU A 270 4.18 -1.44 -21.00
CA GLU A 270 5.02 -0.25 -21.07
C GLU A 270 5.62 0.13 -19.72
N ALA A 271 4.85 0.03 -18.64
CA ALA A 271 5.29 0.35 -17.29
C ALA A 271 6.43 -0.58 -16.81
N PHE A 272 6.34 -1.86 -17.17
CA PHE A 272 7.33 -2.88 -16.79
C PHE A 272 8.55 -2.94 -17.72
N ASP A 273 8.52 -2.31 -18.88
CA ASP A 273 9.63 -2.30 -19.82
C ASP A 273 10.76 -1.33 -19.39
N ILE A 274 11.60 -1.79 -18.47
CA ILE A 274 12.76 -1.02 -18.00
C ILE A 274 13.85 -0.86 -19.08
N GLY A 275 13.77 -1.60 -20.18
CA GLY A 275 14.67 -1.44 -21.33
C GLY A 275 14.51 -0.08 -22.02
N ARG A 276 13.41 0.63 -21.79
CA ARG A 276 13.19 2.01 -22.27
C ARG A 276 13.92 3.08 -21.46
N GLU A 277 14.44 2.73 -20.29
CA GLU A 277 15.25 3.65 -19.50
C GLU A 277 16.65 3.79 -20.09
N SER A 278 17.25 4.96 -19.88
CA SER A 278 18.62 5.20 -20.32
C SER A 278 19.59 4.23 -19.64
N GLU A 279 20.71 3.92 -20.31
CA GLU A 279 21.74 3.09 -19.72
C GLU A 279 22.29 3.69 -18.41
N THR A 280 22.44 5.02 -18.36
CA THR A 280 22.84 5.75 -17.15
C THR A 280 21.87 5.49 -16.02
N THR A 281 20.56 5.70 -16.25
CA THR A 281 19.53 5.44 -15.23
C THR A 281 19.58 4.01 -14.72
N ARG A 282 19.67 3.04 -15.63
CA ARG A 282 19.75 1.61 -15.22
C ARG A 282 20.99 1.33 -14.40
N LYS A 283 22.11 1.95 -14.73
CA LYS A 283 23.38 1.81 -13.99
C LYS A 283 23.26 2.45 -12.59
N ASP A 284 22.60 3.60 -12.46
CA ASP A 284 22.40 4.28 -11.18
C ASP A 284 21.54 3.46 -10.22
N TYR A 285 20.52 2.74 -10.74
CA TYR A 285 19.72 1.81 -9.93
C TYR A 285 20.48 0.52 -9.57
N GLY A 286 21.53 0.19 -10.31
CA GLY A 286 22.29 -1.05 -10.15
C GLY A 286 21.70 -2.22 -10.92
N SER A 287 21.99 -3.43 -10.47
CA SER A 287 21.57 -4.67 -11.12
C SER A 287 20.93 -5.64 -10.12
N GLY A 288 20.07 -6.51 -10.62
CA GLY A 288 19.39 -7.53 -9.85
C GLY A 288 17.92 -7.24 -9.60
N GLU A 289 17.21 -8.25 -9.10
CA GLU A 289 15.76 -8.26 -8.98
C GLU A 289 15.21 -7.11 -8.12
N PHE A 290 15.94 -6.70 -7.07
CA PHE A 290 15.52 -5.58 -6.21
C PHE A 290 15.72 -4.23 -6.91
N ALA A 291 16.88 -4.02 -7.56
CA ALA A 291 17.16 -2.81 -8.33
C ALA A 291 16.13 -2.61 -9.46
N ASP A 292 15.83 -3.68 -10.20
CA ASP A 292 14.80 -3.69 -11.22
C ASP A 292 13.41 -3.39 -10.63
N GLY A 293 13.11 -3.97 -9.47
CA GLY A 293 11.90 -3.69 -8.73
C GLY A 293 11.76 -2.22 -8.32
N CYS A 294 12.83 -1.60 -7.85
CA CYS A 294 12.86 -0.16 -7.51
C CYS A 294 12.62 0.71 -8.75
N LEU A 295 13.25 0.37 -9.88
CA LEU A 295 13.08 1.09 -11.13
C LEU A 295 11.66 0.96 -11.68
N ILE A 296 11.07 -0.24 -11.63
CA ILE A 296 9.66 -0.47 -11.97
C ILE A 296 8.75 0.32 -11.04
N ALA A 297 9.02 0.34 -9.73
CA ALA A 297 8.22 1.09 -8.76
C ALA A 297 8.18 2.58 -9.09
N ARG A 298 9.32 3.21 -9.44
CA ARG A 298 9.37 4.59 -9.92
C ARG A 298 8.48 4.79 -11.15
N ARG A 299 8.63 3.95 -12.16
CA ARG A 299 7.84 4.03 -13.41
C ARG A 299 6.32 3.89 -13.15
N MET A 300 5.95 3.07 -12.17
CA MET A 300 4.56 2.90 -11.76
C MET A 300 3.98 4.17 -11.11
N VAL A 301 4.70 4.77 -10.16
CA VAL A 301 4.22 6.00 -9.50
C VAL A 301 4.20 7.19 -10.45
N GLU A 302 5.14 7.29 -11.40
CA GLU A 302 5.13 8.28 -12.48
C GLU A 302 3.88 8.14 -13.38
N ARG A 303 3.27 6.96 -13.44
CA ARG A 303 2.02 6.67 -14.14
C ARG A 303 0.78 6.74 -13.27
N GLY A 304 0.90 7.27 -12.05
CA GLY A 304 -0.24 7.52 -11.17
C GLY A 304 -0.68 6.34 -10.31
N VAL A 305 0.09 5.26 -10.20
CA VAL A 305 -0.18 4.19 -9.22
C VAL A 305 -0.02 4.74 -7.81
N ARG A 306 -1.01 4.53 -6.95
CA ARG A 306 -1.02 5.12 -5.60
C ARG A 306 0.04 4.54 -4.69
N MET A 307 0.21 3.23 -4.67
CA MET A 307 1.19 2.54 -3.84
C MET A 307 1.89 1.42 -4.56
N VAL A 308 3.20 1.37 -4.44
CA VAL A 308 4.02 0.24 -4.87
C VAL A 308 4.83 -0.26 -3.68
N GLN A 309 4.68 -1.54 -3.35
CA GLN A 309 5.49 -2.20 -2.36
C GLN A 309 6.54 -3.07 -3.06
N VAL A 310 7.79 -2.91 -2.67
CA VAL A 310 8.92 -3.67 -3.24
C VAL A 310 9.53 -4.51 -2.14
N PHE A 311 9.44 -5.82 -2.27
CA PHE A 311 10.15 -6.76 -1.39
C PHE A 311 11.60 -6.89 -1.86
N TYR A 312 12.53 -6.97 -0.91
CA TYR A 312 13.94 -7.11 -1.21
C TYR A 312 14.24 -8.41 -1.97
N GLY A 313 13.53 -9.49 -1.64
CA GLY A 313 13.71 -10.78 -2.29
C GLY A 313 12.66 -11.79 -1.90
N SER A 314 12.77 -13.01 -2.42
CA SER A 314 11.94 -14.16 -2.05
C SER A 314 12.30 -14.65 -0.65
N GLY A 315 11.32 -15.21 0.08
CA GLY A 315 11.55 -15.76 1.43
C GLY A 315 11.91 -14.69 2.44
N GLN A 316 13.04 -14.85 3.12
CA GLN A 316 13.55 -13.98 4.19
C GLN A 316 15.04 -13.68 4.00
N PRO A 317 15.45 -12.97 2.95
CA PRO A 317 16.86 -12.82 2.60
C PRO A 317 17.69 -12.07 3.65
N TRP A 318 17.06 -11.26 4.52
CA TRP A 318 17.75 -10.56 5.63
C TRP A 318 17.83 -11.39 6.92
N ASP A 319 17.30 -12.62 6.94
CA ASP A 319 17.38 -13.53 8.08
C ASP A 319 18.63 -14.42 7.99
N ALA A 320 19.78 -13.86 8.26
CA ALA A 320 21.06 -14.59 8.27
C ALA A 320 21.32 -15.21 9.63
N HIS A 321 21.06 -16.52 9.77
CA HIS A 321 21.35 -17.28 10.99
C HIS A 321 22.81 -17.69 11.17
N GLY A 322 23.64 -17.51 10.15
CA GLY A 322 25.03 -17.93 10.14
C GLY A 322 26.00 -16.80 10.37
N ASP A 323 26.32 -16.07 9.34
CA ASP A 323 27.33 -15.01 9.35
C ASP A 323 26.69 -13.65 8.99
N ILE A 324 26.69 -12.72 9.95
CA ILE A 324 26.18 -11.37 9.72
C ILE A 324 26.98 -10.62 8.63
N MET A 325 28.23 -11.03 8.37
CA MET A 325 29.05 -10.43 7.32
C MET A 325 28.56 -10.75 5.91
N ASP A 326 27.68 -11.74 5.74
CA ASP A 326 27.07 -12.04 4.44
C ASP A 326 26.19 -10.89 3.91
N HIS A 327 25.73 -10.00 4.76
CA HIS A 327 25.02 -8.77 4.35
C HIS A 327 25.87 -7.76 3.59
N ARG A 328 27.20 -7.94 3.52
CA ARG A 328 28.10 -7.13 2.67
C ARG A 328 28.08 -7.53 1.19
N ARG A 329 27.52 -8.66 0.87
CA ARG A 329 27.51 -9.22 -0.49
C ARG A 329 26.21 -8.92 -1.20
#